data_4b09b319d421ab324a6bc2e69b0a837f
#
_entry.id   4b09b319d421ab324a6bc2e69b0a837f
#
_cell.length_a   1.000
_cell.length_b   1.000
_cell.length_c   1.000
_cell.angle_alpha   90.00
_cell.angle_beta   90.00
_cell.angle_gamma   90.00
#
_symmetry.space_group_name_H-M   'P 1'
#
loop_
_entity.id
_entity.type
_entity.pdbx_description
1 polymer ?
#
loop_
_entity_poly.entity_id
_entity_poly.type
_entity_poly.pdbx_seq_one_letter_code
_entity_poly.pdbx_strand_id
1 'polypeptide(L)'
;KLPLLCKYGFHGKIFTTKSTSKLLRISLSNSYQIMKEDSQRQKVKPLYEEEDVERVFEYLEPCNIGEGIQVNPNIKITYFDNGHIIGAGMILVQISYPGEQDINLFFTGDYKPYNVFKKVQSVPTWVYELPMNVIVESTYGDTETKEVQYNFENDVKNILEQRKSLFIPVLAQGRAQEILFILKQMQNDGRISKEIPIYLDGNLSHQYTHKYRSGELEIEEEKLEFLPENFHWVDKDTRPFVMASKGQKIILTTSGMLDHGPARLYLPSVISNENWAIFLTSYCSEETLGRKLIDNEFKDKAIEIMGQEVYVKAQIYSTSQFSSHAKADELLELLFRFKNLKLVLVNHGEKETMKKFALRVENANFAKRVEVLGEYTVKLAHYGFVKIMGAKLYTMIKNKQEQPKKEKKKKLRMICRRKNSFSR
;
A
#
# COMPACT_ATOMS: atom_id res chain seq x y z
N LYS A 1 9.56 -4.78 8.79
CA LYS A 1 10.16 -6.14 8.75
C LYS A 1 11.67 -6.12 8.46
N LEU A 2 12.17 -5.19 7.62
CA LEU A 2 13.61 -5.10 7.30
C LEU A 2 14.48 -4.90 8.55
N PRO A 3 14.17 -3.95 9.48
CA PRO A 3 14.97 -3.82 10.70
C PRO A 3 15.03 -5.09 11.53
N LEU A 4 13.92 -5.85 11.55
CA LEU A 4 13.88 -7.14 12.26
C LEU A 4 14.82 -8.19 11.63
N LEU A 5 14.94 -8.21 10.31
CA LEU A 5 15.91 -9.07 9.63
C LEU A 5 17.35 -8.69 10.01
N CYS A 6 17.68 -7.39 10.03
CA CYS A 6 19.00 -6.90 10.46
C CYS A 6 19.30 -7.28 11.92
N LYS A 7 18.31 -7.12 12.83
CA LYS A 7 18.42 -7.57 14.23
C LYS A 7 18.76 -9.05 14.37
N TYR A 8 18.21 -9.89 13.48
CA TYR A 8 18.47 -11.33 13.49
C TYR A 8 19.68 -11.76 12.64
N GLY A 9 20.58 -10.83 12.31
CA GLY A 9 21.87 -11.12 11.70
C GLY A 9 21.88 -11.14 10.18
N PHE A 10 20.86 -10.58 9.52
CA PHE A 10 20.94 -10.32 8.09
C PHE A 10 21.97 -9.21 7.81
N HIS A 11 22.89 -9.48 6.89
CA HIS A 11 23.94 -8.57 6.48
C HIS A 11 24.21 -8.62 4.96
N GLY A 12 23.23 -9.10 4.20
CA GLY A 12 23.27 -9.10 2.73
C GLY A 12 22.79 -7.77 2.13
N LYS A 13 22.98 -7.59 0.83
CA LYS A 13 22.47 -6.44 0.10
C LYS A 13 20.93 -6.44 0.06
N ILE A 14 20.35 -5.23 0.18
CA ILE A 14 18.91 -4.97 0.05
C ILE A 14 18.71 -4.13 -1.20
N PHE A 15 18.34 -4.79 -2.30
CA PHE A 15 18.09 -4.12 -3.56
C PHE A 15 16.74 -3.41 -3.57
N THR A 16 16.70 -2.19 -4.10
CA THR A 16 15.48 -1.38 -4.19
C THR A 16 15.58 -0.37 -5.33
N THR A 17 14.45 0.17 -5.79
CA THR A 17 14.49 1.29 -6.73
C THR A 17 15.09 2.55 -6.08
N LYS A 18 15.65 3.46 -6.90
CA LYS A 18 16.24 4.71 -6.40
C LYS A 18 15.22 5.54 -5.60
N SER A 19 14.01 5.72 -6.11
CA SER A 19 12.99 6.49 -5.40
C SER A 19 12.57 5.82 -4.09
N THR A 20 12.42 4.47 -4.06
CA THR A 20 12.14 3.75 -2.80
C THR A 20 13.26 3.95 -1.77
N SER A 21 14.54 3.91 -2.18
CA SER A 21 15.65 4.13 -1.25
C SER A 21 15.57 5.49 -0.54
N LYS A 22 15.09 6.53 -1.25
CA LYS A 22 14.91 7.89 -0.71
C LYS A 22 13.69 8.01 0.21
N LEU A 23 12.62 7.25 -0.07
CA LEU A 23 11.37 7.28 0.69
C LEU A 23 11.39 6.35 1.91
N LEU A 24 12.20 5.28 1.86
CA LEU A 24 12.20 4.22 2.87
C LEU A 24 12.59 4.72 4.27
N ARG A 25 13.48 5.72 4.37
CA ARG A 25 13.87 6.32 5.66
C ARG A 25 12.66 6.92 6.37
N ILE A 26 11.83 7.67 5.65
CA ILE A 26 10.61 8.27 6.19
C ILE A 26 9.68 7.17 6.75
N SER A 27 9.47 6.12 5.97
CA SER A 27 8.60 5.00 6.35
C SER A 27 9.13 4.22 7.56
N LEU A 28 10.41 3.84 7.56
CA LEU A 28 10.98 3.02 8.63
C LEU A 28 11.13 3.81 9.94
N SER A 29 11.54 5.09 9.88
CA SER A 29 11.62 5.94 11.06
C SER A 29 10.24 6.14 11.69
N ASN A 30 9.22 6.42 10.88
CA ASN A 30 7.85 6.54 11.39
C ASN A 30 7.34 5.22 12.01
N SER A 31 7.59 4.09 11.36
CA SER A 31 7.21 2.77 11.88
C SER A 31 7.91 2.43 13.20
N TYR A 32 9.19 2.83 13.34
CA TYR A 32 9.94 2.67 14.58
C TYR A 32 9.34 3.52 15.70
N GLN A 33 9.03 4.78 15.45
CA GLN A 33 8.45 5.67 16.46
C GLN A 33 7.09 5.14 16.96
N ILE A 34 6.20 4.75 16.06
CA ILE A 34 4.91 4.14 16.44
C ILE A 34 5.11 2.89 17.29
N MET A 35 5.99 1.98 16.85
CA MET A 35 6.29 0.75 17.59
C MET A 35 6.88 1.04 18.98
N LYS A 36 7.77 2.03 19.09
CA LYS A 36 8.38 2.48 20.35
C LYS A 36 7.33 3.02 21.31
N GLU A 37 6.43 3.89 20.85
CA GLU A 37 5.32 4.43 21.64
C GLU A 37 4.37 3.33 22.11
N ASP A 38 4.00 2.39 21.23
CA ASP A 38 3.15 1.26 21.56
C ASP A 38 3.81 0.34 22.59
N SER A 39 5.11 0.07 22.43
CA SER A 39 5.90 -0.74 23.38
C SER A 39 5.95 -0.10 24.76
N GLN A 40 6.14 1.22 24.84
CA GLN A 40 6.12 1.97 26.09
C GLN A 40 4.73 1.90 26.77
N ARG A 41 3.67 2.09 25.98
CA ARG A 41 2.28 2.04 26.45
C ARG A 41 1.93 0.66 27.00
N GLN A 42 2.37 -0.39 26.29
CA GLN A 42 2.13 -1.80 26.70
C GLN A 42 3.15 -2.33 27.71
N LYS A 43 4.18 -1.54 28.06
CA LYS A 43 5.29 -1.93 28.95
C LYS A 43 6.03 -3.20 28.47
N VAL A 44 6.22 -3.34 27.15
CA VAL A 44 6.99 -4.43 26.53
C VAL A 44 8.23 -3.87 25.83
N LYS A 45 9.22 -4.74 25.56
CA LYS A 45 10.38 -4.34 24.76
C LYS A 45 10.00 -4.16 23.30
N PRO A 46 10.56 -3.16 22.59
CA PRO A 46 10.36 -3.01 21.17
C PRO A 46 10.90 -4.22 20.40
N LEU A 47 10.29 -4.52 19.27
CA LEU A 47 10.71 -5.65 18.41
C LEU A 47 12.12 -5.47 17.86
N TYR A 48 12.52 -4.22 17.57
CA TYR A 48 13.85 -3.81 17.12
C TYR A 48 14.16 -2.40 17.61
N GLU A 49 15.42 -2.00 17.58
CA GLU A 49 15.90 -0.70 18.04
C GLU A 49 16.23 0.21 16.84
N GLU A 50 16.59 1.46 17.12
CA GLU A 50 16.92 2.46 16.10
C GLU A 50 18.14 2.05 15.27
N GLU A 51 19.13 1.44 15.92
CA GLU A 51 20.34 0.91 15.27
C GLU A 51 20.00 -0.19 14.24
N ASP A 52 18.94 -0.97 14.47
CA ASP A 52 18.48 -1.98 13.52
C ASP A 52 17.82 -1.31 12.28
N VAL A 53 17.22 -0.13 12.47
CA VAL A 53 16.71 0.70 11.36
C VAL A 53 17.88 1.27 10.55
N GLU A 54 18.91 1.81 11.21
CA GLU A 54 20.08 2.38 10.52
C GLU A 54 20.84 1.31 9.73
N ARG A 55 20.99 0.09 10.26
CA ARG A 55 21.61 -1.03 9.52
C ARG A 55 20.90 -1.37 8.22
N VAL A 56 19.59 -1.15 8.10
CA VAL A 56 18.90 -1.33 6.82
C VAL A 56 19.52 -0.44 5.75
N PHE A 57 19.87 0.81 6.09
CA PHE A 57 20.43 1.78 5.14
C PHE A 57 21.88 1.49 4.78
N GLU A 58 22.64 0.82 5.65
CA GLU A 58 23.99 0.34 5.34
C GLU A 58 23.98 -0.76 4.26
N TYR A 59 22.88 -1.54 4.19
CA TYR A 59 22.73 -2.65 3.25
C TYR A 59 21.95 -2.31 1.99
N LEU A 60 21.40 -1.08 1.89
CA LEU A 60 20.63 -0.65 0.73
C LEU A 60 21.50 -0.51 -0.52
N GLU A 61 21.02 -1.12 -1.61
CA GLU A 61 21.60 -1.03 -2.95
C GLU A 61 20.55 -0.45 -3.91
N PRO A 62 20.56 0.87 -4.17
CA PRO A 62 19.60 1.48 -5.09
C PRO A 62 19.88 1.07 -6.55
N CYS A 63 18.83 0.64 -7.25
CA CYS A 63 18.90 0.09 -8.59
C CYS A 63 18.18 0.98 -9.61
N ASN A 64 18.68 1.00 -10.83
CA ASN A 64 18.00 1.61 -11.96
C ASN A 64 16.87 0.72 -12.48
N ILE A 65 15.79 1.34 -12.95
CA ILE A 65 14.73 0.66 -13.69
C ILE A 65 15.31 0.16 -15.03
N GLY A 66 14.98 -1.07 -15.41
CA GLY A 66 15.40 -1.71 -16.65
C GLY A 66 16.83 -2.28 -16.64
N GLU A 67 17.62 -2.01 -15.60
CA GLU A 67 18.99 -2.52 -15.48
C GLU A 67 19.02 -3.88 -14.78
N GLY A 68 19.68 -4.85 -15.41
CA GLY A 68 19.86 -6.19 -14.84
C GLY A 68 21.02 -6.25 -13.86
N ILE A 69 20.76 -6.73 -12.64
CA ILE A 69 21.72 -6.78 -11.54
C ILE A 69 22.04 -8.25 -11.24
N GLN A 70 23.31 -8.61 -11.32
CA GLN A 70 23.77 -9.93 -10.93
C GLN A 70 23.91 -10.00 -9.40
N VAL A 71 22.98 -10.71 -8.75
CA VAL A 71 22.98 -10.89 -7.29
C VAL A 71 24.06 -11.91 -6.86
N ASN A 72 24.16 -13.00 -7.62
CA ASN A 72 25.18 -14.03 -7.48
C ASN A 72 25.31 -14.78 -8.83
N PRO A 73 26.24 -15.73 -9.00
CA PRO A 73 26.46 -16.40 -10.30
C PRO A 73 25.19 -17.01 -10.93
N ASN A 74 24.19 -17.34 -10.12
CA ASN A 74 22.98 -18.05 -10.58
C ASN A 74 21.73 -17.16 -10.61
N ILE A 75 21.76 -15.97 -9.99
CA ILE A 75 20.56 -15.13 -9.81
C ILE A 75 20.82 -13.73 -10.34
N LYS A 76 19.95 -13.32 -11.27
CA LYS A 76 19.89 -11.95 -11.80
C LYS A 76 18.51 -11.36 -11.50
N ILE A 77 18.47 -10.09 -11.12
CA ILE A 77 17.21 -9.34 -10.90
C ILE A 77 17.15 -8.13 -11.83
N THR A 78 15.93 -7.75 -12.23
CA THR A 78 15.71 -6.51 -12.98
C THR A 78 14.42 -5.88 -12.47
N TYR A 79 14.50 -4.58 -12.11
CA TYR A 79 13.32 -3.81 -11.76
C TYR A 79 12.69 -3.20 -13.01
N PHE A 80 11.37 -3.24 -13.10
CA PHE A 80 10.60 -2.52 -14.11
C PHE A 80 9.67 -1.52 -13.43
N ASP A 81 9.26 -0.52 -14.20
CA ASP A 81 8.41 0.54 -13.70
C ASP A 81 7.02 0.03 -13.30
N ASN A 82 6.47 0.67 -12.29
CA ASN A 82 5.17 0.35 -11.73
C ASN A 82 4.44 1.65 -11.38
N GLY A 83 3.19 1.76 -11.75
CA GLY A 83 2.40 2.97 -11.57
C GLY A 83 1.71 3.11 -10.21
N HIS A 84 1.86 2.15 -9.30
CA HIS A 84 1.17 2.14 -8.00
C HIS A 84 1.41 3.41 -7.19
N ILE A 85 2.67 3.66 -6.82
CA ILE A 85 3.16 4.89 -6.17
C ILE A 85 4.59 5.16 -6.64
N ILE A 86 5.09 6.38 -6.44
CA ILE A 86 6.48 6.71 -6.76
C ILE A 86 7.44 5.79 -5.99
N GLY A 87 8.33 5.16 -6.71
CA GLY A 87 9.31 4.20 -6.20
C GLY A 87 8.86 2.74 -6.24
N ALA A 88 7.57 2.44 -6.43
CA ALA A 88 7.12 1.07 -6.63
C ALA A 88 7.71 0.49 -7.93
N GLY A 89 8.04 -0.82 -7.90
CA GLY A 89 8.61 -1.51 -9.05
C GLY A 89 8.11 -2.94 -9.18
N MET A 90 7.96 -3.40 -10.42
CA MET A 90 7.85 -4.83 -10.74
C MET A 90 9.25 -5.45 -10.74
N ILE A 91 9.38 -6.74 -10.45
CA ILE A 91 10.67 -7.40 -10.35
C ILE A 91 10.66 -8.67 -11.18
N LEU A 92 11.62 -8.80 -12.12
CA LEU A 92 11.97 -10.04 -12.75
C LEU A 92 13.15 -10.68 -12.01
N VAL A 93 12.99 -11.91 -11.56
CA VAL A 93 14.06 -12.74 -11.00
C VAL A 93 14.35 -13.85 -11.97
N GLN A 94 15.57 -13.89 -12.49
CA GLN A 94 16.05 -14.93 -13.41
C GLN A 94 17.03 -15.83 -12.68
N ILE A 95 16.82 -17.12 -12.74
CA ILE A 95 17.60 -18.10 -12.02
C ILE A 95 18.08 -19.16 -12.99
N SER A 96 19.40 -19.32 -13.09
CA SER A 96 20.06 -20.26 -14.01
C SER A 96 21.07 -21.12 -13.24
N TYR A 97 20.91 -22.43 -13.30
CA TYR A 97 21.89 -23.39 -12.80
C TYR A 97 22.45 -24.24 -13.94
N PRO A 98 23.74 -24.58 -13.93
CA PRO A 98 24.31 -25.45 -14.95
C PRO A 98 23.57 -26.77 -15.07
N GLY A 99 23.10 -27.10 -16.29
CA GLY A 99 22.37 -28.34 -16.59
C GLY A 99 20.90 -28.36 -16.17
N GLU A 100 20.36 -27.25 -15.64
CA GLU A 100 18.93 -27.11 -15.32
C GLU A 100 18.26 -26.11 -16.27
N GLN A 101 16.92 -26.22 -16.36
CA GLN A 101 16.13 -25.24 -17.12
C GLN A 101 16.07 -23.92 -16.34
N ASP A 102 16.28 -22.79 -17.04
CA ASP A 102 16.13 -21.45 -16.47
C ASP A 102 14.73 -21.22 -15.92
N ILE A 103 14.67 -20.52 -14.77
CA ILE A 103 13.42 -20.17 -14.14
C ILE A 103 13.31 -18.65 -14.07
N ASN A 104 12.23 -18.13 -14.63
CA ASN A 104 11.89 -16.72 -14.59
C ASN A 104 10.68 -16.51 -13.70
N LEU A 105 10.81 -15.60 -12.73
CA LEU A 105 9.76 -15.17 -11.81
C LEU A 105 9.50 -13.69 -12.01
N PHE A 106 8.27 -13.33 -12.27
CA PHE A 106 7.87 -11.93 -12.41
C PHE A 106 6.90 -11.57 -11.31
N PHE A 107 7.28 -10.61 -10.46
CA PHE A 107 6.45 -10.06 -9.40
C PHE A 107 5.88 -8.73 -9.86
N THR A 108 4.56 -8.60 -9.93
CA THR A 108 3.95 -7.32 -10.29
C THR A 108 4.11 -6.28 -9.18
N GLY A 109 4.23 -6.72 -7.92
CA GLY A 109 3.94 -5.86 -6.78
C GLY A 109 2.49 -5.37 -6.88
N ASP A 110 2.13 -4.39 -6.08
CA ASP A 110 0.90 -3.64 -6.25
C ASP A 110 1.03 -2.83 -7.55
N TYR A 111 0.16 -3.08 -8.52
CA TYR A 111 0.32 -2.61 -9.90
C TYR A 111 -0.75 -1.63 -10.32
N LYS A 112 -0.34 -0.63 -11.09
CA LYS A 112 -1.23 0.24 -11.88
C LYS A 112 -0.55 0.60 -13.20
N PRO A 113 -1.25 0.65 -14.34
CA PRO A 113 -0.62 0.95 -15.64
C PRO A 113 -0.24 2.42 -15.82
N TYR A 114 -0.65 3.32 -14.92
CA TYR A 114 -0.37 4.76 -14.99
C TYR A 114 -0.14 5.38 -13.61
N ASN A 115 0.51 6.56 -13.60
CA ASN A 115 0.73 7.36 -12.40
C ASN A 115 0.62 8.86 -12.77
N VAL A 116 0.07 9.68 -11.86
CA VAL A 116 -0.14 11.12 -12.14
C VAL A 116 1.17 11.92 -12.16
N PHE A 117 2.21 11.44 -11.50
CA PHE A 117 3.48 12.15 -11.33
C PHE A 117 4.55 11.75 -12.34
N LYS A 118 4.35 10.65 -13.06
CA LYS A 118 5.34 10.15 -14.03
C LYS A 118 4.66 9.33 -15.11
N LYS A 119 5.28 9.29 -16.29
CA LYS A 119 4.94 8.31 -17.31
C LYS A 119 5.50 6.94 -16.92
N VAL A 120 4.63 5.95 -16.77
CA VAL A 120 5.02 4.57 -16.48
C VAL A 120 5.66 3.95 -17.71
N GLN A 121 6.91 3.47 -17.57
CA GLN A 121 7.63 2.83 -18.66
C GLN A 121 7.10 1.42 -18.92
N SER A 122 6.91 1.06 -20.18
CA SER A 122 6.50 -0.29 -20.55
C SER A 122 7.60 -1.30 -20.26
N VAL A 123 7.22 -2.48 -19.80
CA VAL A 123 8.13 -3.63 -19.70
C VAL A 123 8.61 -3.99 -21.12
N PRO A 124 9.93 -4.18 -21.34
CA PRO A 124 10.48 -4.51 -22.66
C PRO A 124 9.92 -5.82 -23.21
N THR A 125 9.72 -5.89 -24.52
CA THR A 125 9.09 -7.02 -25.21
C THR A 125 9.79 -8.37 -24.95
N TRP A 126 11.12 -8.36 -24.84
CA TRP A 126 11.87 -9.61 -24.58
C TRP A 126 11.47 -10.30 -23.28
N VAL A 127 11.00 -9.54 -22.26
CA VAL A 127 10.52 -10.12 -21.00
C VAL A 127 9.27 -10.96 -21.22
N TYR A 128 8.38 -10.49 -22.10
CA TYR A 128 7.13 -11.19 -22.41
C TYR A 128 7.31 -12.47 -23.22
N GLU A 129 8.46 -12.62 -23.89
CA GLU A 129 8.80 -13.85 -24.65
C GLU A 129 9.35 -14.97 -23.78
N LEU A 130 9.81 -14.67 -22.58
CA LEU A 130 10.37 -15.65 -21.66
C LEU A 130 9.31 -16.66 -21.16
N PRO A 131 9.71 -17.94 -20.93
CA PRO A 131 8.90 -18.83 -20.10
C PRO A 131 8.76 -18.26 -18.70
N MET A 132 7.53 -17.85 -18.31
CA MET A 132 7.34 -17.00 -17.14
C MET A 132 6.45 -17.66 -16.09
N ASN A 133 6.83 -17.47 -14.81
CA ASN A 133 5.97 -17.64 -13.66
C ASN A 133 5.67 -16.25 -13.10
N VAL A 134 4.40 -15.89 -12.98
CA VAL A 134 3.99 -14.56 -12.54
C VAL A 134 3.33 -14.64 -11.17
N ILE A 135 3.76 -13.77 -10.25
CA ILE A 135 3.06 -13.49 -9.00
C ILE A 135 2.37 -12.14 -9.18
N VAL A 136 1.04 -12.17 -9.22
CA VAL A 136 0.21 -11.01 -9.53
C VAL A 136 -0.66 -10.62 -8.35
N GLU A 137 -0.80 -9.31 -8.12
CA GLU A 137 -1.77 -8.77 -7.18
C GLU A 137 -3.21 -9.01 -7.65
N SER A 138 -4.18 -8.80 -6.76
CA SER A 138 -5.61 -8.93 -7.08
C SER A 138 -6.52 -8.09 -6.18
N THR A 139 -6.05 -6.96 -5.69
CA THR A 139 -6.82 -6.09 -4.78
C THR A 139 -8.20 -5.74 -5.35
N TYR A 140 -8.28 -5.47 -6.65
CA TYR A 140 -9.53 -5.24 -7.39
C TYR A 140 -9.74 -6.27 -8.50
N GLY A 141 -9.33 -7.52 -8.27
CA GLY A 141 -9.43 -8.61 -9.24
C GLY A 141 -10.86 -9.02 -9.61
N ASP A 142 -11.88 -8.51 -8.92
CA ASP A 142 -13.29 -8.71 -9.23
C ASP A 142 -14.01 -7.45 -9.76
N THR A 143 -13.32 -6.31 -9.83
CA THR A 143 -13.85 -5.03 -10.32
C THR A 143 -13.26 -4.69 -11.69
N GLU A 144 -14.06 -4.18 -12.61
CA GLU A 144 -13.60 -3.74 -13.94
C GLU A 144 -13.47 -2.22 -14.02
N THR A 145 -12.63 -1.73 -14.93
CA THR A 145 -12.38 -0.29 -15.11
C THR A 145 -13.66 0.48 -15.44
N LYS A 146 -14.59 -0.10 -16.21
CA LYS A 146 -15.90 0.48 -16.53
C LYS A 146 -16.81 0.74 -15.33
N GLU A 147 -16.54 0.09 -14.19
CA GLU A 147 -17.30 0.23 -12.93
C GLU A 147 -16.80 1.41 -12.09
N VAL A 148 -15.67 2.01 -12.47
CA VAL A 148 -15.09 3.16 -11.75
C VAL A 148 -15.89 4.43 -12.06
N GLN A 149 -16.34 5.11 -11.00
CA GLN A 149 -17.01 6.39 -11.12
C GLN A 149 -15.98 7.53 -11.01
N TYR A 150 -15.82 8.29 -12.09
CA TYR A 150 -14.93 9.44 -12.16
C TYR A 150 -15.69 10.73 -11.83
N ASN A 151 -16.10 10.88 -10.59
CA ASN A 151 -16.98 11.95 -10.13
C ASN A 151 -16.31 12.94 -9.16
N PHE A 152 -15.10 12.65 -8.68
CA PHE A 152 -14.44 13.42 -7.61
C PHE A 152 -14.43 14.93 -7.87
N GLU A 153 -13.96 15.35 -9.04
CA GLU A 153 -13.79 16.78 -9.36
C GLU A 153 -15.15 17.50 -9.45
N ASN A 154 -16.16 16.84 -9.99
CA ASN A 154 -17.52 17.39 -10.06
C ASN A 154 -18.15 17.47 -8.66
N ASP A 155 -17.98 16.45 -7.85
CA ASP A 155 -18.52 16.44 -6.50
C ASP A 155 -17.83 17.48 -5.62
N VAL A 156 -16.48 17.61 -5.70
CA VAL A 156 -15.74 18.68 -5.01
C VAL A 156 -16.24 20.05 -5.42
N LYS A 157 -16.42 20.30 -6.71
CA LYS A 157 -16.98 21.55 -7.21
C LYS A 157 -18.37 21.82 -6.62
N ASN A 158 -19.29 20.86 -6.70
CA ASN A 158 -20.64 20.97 -6.18
C ASN A 158 -20.69 21.21 -4.68
N ILE A 159 -19.83 20.54 -3.89
CA ILE A 159 -19.71 20.74 -2.45
C ILE A 159 -19.30 22.19 -2.14
N LEU A 160 -18.30 22.69 -2.86
CA LEU A 160 -17.78 24.04 -2.64
C LEU A 160 -18.76 25.12 -3.11
N GLU A 161 -19.51 24.91 -4.19
CA GLU A 161 -20.58 25.80 -4.65
C GLU A 161 -21.72 25.90 -3.61
N GLN A 162 -21.99 24.84 -2.86
CA GLN A 162 -22.92 24.84 -1.72
C GLN A 162 -22.36 25.55 -0.47
N ARG A 163 -21.20 26.18 -0.55
CA ARG A 163 -20.54 26.84 0.57
C ARG A 163 -20.12 25.92 1.70
N LYS A 164 -20.07 24.61 1.48
CA LYS A 164 -19.59 23.62 2.46
C LYS A 164 -18.08 23.54 2.47
N SER A 165 -17.52 23.23 3.64
CA SER A 165 -16.11 22.84 3.76
C SER A 165 -15.94 21.37 3.43
N LEU A 166 -14.73 21.00 2.98
CA LEU A 166 -14.41 19.64 2.54
C LEU A 166 -13.33 19.04 3.43
N PHE A 167 -13.59 17.85 3.94
CA PHE A 167 -12.65 17.05 4.71
C PHE A 167 -12.28 15.78 3.92
N ILE A 168 -10.99 15.62 3.62
CA ILE A 168 -10.48 14.52 2.79
C ILE A 168 -9.48 13.69 3.61
N PRO A 169 -9.90 12.57 4.19
CA PRO A 169 -8.97 11.61 4.78
C PRO A 169 -8.10 10.98 3.69
N VAL A 170 -6.77 11.01 3.89
CA VAL A 170 -5.81 10.56 2.89
C VAL A 170 -4.74 9.63 3.48
N LEU A 171 -4.21 8.73 2.64
CA LEU A 171 -2.95 8.06 2.91
C LEU A 171 -1.79 9.04 2.77
N ALA A 172 -0.81 8.95 3.67
CA ALA A 172 0.28 9.92 3.77
C ALA A 172 1.18 9.96 2.53
N GLN A 173 1.43 8.78 1.92
CA GLN A 173 2.23 8.63 0.72
C GLN A 173 1.34 8.34 -0.50
N GLY A 174 1.59 9.01 -1.60
CA GLY A 174 0.89 8.86 -2.87
C GLY A 174 -0.43 9.63 -2.90
N ARG A 175 -1.43 9.23 -2.10
CA ARG A 175 -2.79 9.78 -2.16
C ARG A 175 -2.86 11.25 -1.75
N ALA A 176 -2.18 11.67 -0.68
CA ALA A 176 -2.16 13.07 -0.26
C ALA A 176 -1.62 13.96 -1.39
N GLN A 177 -0.52 13.55 -2.02
CA GLN A 177 0.11 14.29 -3.11
C GLN A 177 -0.75 14.29 -4.38
N GLU A 178 -1.38 13.16 -4.71
CA GLU A 178 -2.29 13.04 -5.87
C GLU A 178 -3.49 13.97 -5.74
N ILE A 179 -4.14 14.00 -4.57
CA ILE A 179 -5.28 14.90 -4.34
C ILE A 179 -4.85 16.37 -4.38
N LEU A 180 -3.70 16.74 -3.80
CA LEU A 180 -3.17 18.10 -3.90
C LEU A 180 -2.90 18.50 -5.35
N PHE A 181 -2.31 17.62 -6.15
CA PHE A 181 -2.11 17.83 -7.58
C PHE A 181 -3.43 18.10 -8.31
N ILE A 182 -4.46 17.30 -8.06
CA ILE A 182 -5.77 17.47 -8.70
C ILE A 182 -6.45 18.76 -8.25
N LEU A 183 -6.40 19.10 -6.97
CA LEU A 183 -6.95 20.37 -6.48
C LEU A 183 -6.26 21.57 -7.12
N LYS A 184 -4.93 21.51 -7.33
CA LYS A 184 -4.21 22.54 -8.08
C LYS A 184 -4.69 22.63 -9.54
N GLN A 185 -4.88 21.49 -10.20
CA GLN A 185 -5.43 21.46 -11.58
C GLN A 185 -6.82 22.10 -11.62
N MET A 186 -7.69 21.77 -10.68
CA MET A 186 -9.03 22.36 -10.57
C MET A 186 -8.99 23.87 -10.34
N GLN A 187 -8.00 24.38 -9.60
CA GLN A 187 -7.78 25.83 -9.45
C GLN A 187 -7.31 26.47 -10.76
N ASN A 188 -6.37 25.84 -11.47
CA ASN A 188 -5.85 26.31 -12.74
C ASN A 188 -6.94 26.38 -13.82
N ASP A 189 -7.85 25.40 -13.82
CA ASP A 189 -9.00 25.32 -14.73
C ASP A 189 -10.16 26.23 -14.30
N GLY A 190 -10.05 26.95 -13.20
CA GLY A 190 -11.12 27.80 -12.65
C GLY A 190 -12.33 27.04 -12.12
N ARG A 191 -12.22 25.72 -11.91
CA ARG A 191 -13.33 24.89 -11.36
C ARG A 191 -13.53 25.09 -9.87
N ILE A 192 -12.49 25.48 -9.13
CA ILE A 192 -12.55 25.89 -7.72
C ILE A 192 -11.79 27.19 -7.51
N SER A 193 -12.23 28.01 -6.55
CA SER A 193 -11.59 29.30 -6.24
C SER A 193 -10.21 29.10 -5.62
N LYS A 194 -9.24 29.91 -6.03
CA LYS A 194 -7.91 30.01 -5.44
C LYS A 194 -7.90 30.63 -4.03
N GLU A 195 -9.00 31.30 -3.64
CA GLU A 195 -9.15 31.93 -2.31
C GLU A 195 -9.47 30.91 -1.21
N ILE A 196 -9.96 29.72 -1.57
CA ILE A 196 -10.31 28.68 -0.59
C ILE A 196 -9.02 28.12 0.02
N PRO A 197 -8.81 28.24 1.34
CA PRO A 197 -7.61 27.69 1.96
C PRO A 197 -7.64 26.17 1.96
N ILE A 198 -6.49 25.59 1.61
CA ILE A 198 -6.27 24.13 1.54
C ILE A 198 -5.20 23.76 2.56
N TYR A 199 -5.58 22.92 3.50
CA TYR A 199 -4.76 22.50 4.62
C TYR A 199 -4.31 21.04 4.48
N LEU A 200 -3.04 20.75 4.77
CA LEU A 200 -2.54 19.39 4.92
C LEU A 200 -2.05 19.19 6.35
N ASP A 201 -2.66 18.25 7.09
CA ASP A 201 -2.31 17.90 8.46
C ASP A 201 -1.79 16.47 8.57
N GLY A 202 -0.63 16.31 9.16
CA GLY A 202 0.01 15.03 9.43
C GLY A 202 1.50 15.07 9.11
N ASN A 203 2.34 14.86 10.12
CA ASN A 203 3.79 14.93 9.97
C ASN A 203 4.32 13.99 8.88
N LEU A 204 3.77 12.77 8.78
CA LEU A 204 4.18 11.80 7.77
C LEU A 204 3.84 12.28 6.35
N SER A 205 2.64 12.85 6.15
CA SER A 205 2.24 13.40 4.85
C SER A 205 3.06 14.64 4.48
N HIS A 206 3.47 15.47 5.45
CA HIS A 206 4.39 16.57 5.23
C HIS A 206 5.74 16.07 4.69
N GLN A 207 6.36 15.12 5.38
CA GLN A 207 7.65 14.55 4.98
C GLN A 207 7.61 13.98 3.56
N TYR A 208 6.58 13.20 3.23
CA TYR A 208 6.42 12.68 1.87
C TYR A 208 6.17 13.78 0.86
N THR A 209 5.35 14.79 1.17
CA THR A 209 5.07 15.89 0.24
C THR A 209 6.31 16.73 -0.02
N HIS A 210 7.12 17.02 1.00
CA HIS A 210 8.43 17.66 0.81
C HIS A 210 9.35 16.82 -0.06
N LYS A 211 9.37 15.51 0.16
CA LYS A 211 10.22 14.60 -0.63
C LYS A 211 9.76 14.50 -2.10
N TYR A 212 8.45 14.49 -2.35
CA TYR A 212 7.90 14.52 -3.72
C TYR A 212 8.31 15.79 -4.49
N ARG A 213 8.47 16.92 -3.81
CA ARG A 213 8.87 18.22 -4.39
C ARG A 213 10.38 18.44 -4.48
N SER A 214 11.18 17.54 -3.92
CA SER A 214 12.63 17.76 -3.79
C SER A 214 13.43 17.60 -5.08
N GLY A 215 12.84 17.07 -6.16
CA GLY A 215 13.54 16.68 -7.39
C GLY A 215 14.43 15.44 -7.26
N GLU A 216 14.42 14.77 -6.10
CA GLU A 216 15.22 13.56 -5.87
C GLU A 216 14.54 12.26 -6.28
N LEU A 217 13.24 12.30 -6.58
CA LEU A 217 12.43 11.15 -6.97
C LEU A 217 12.20 11.15 -8.49
N GLU A 218 11.80 10.00 -9.02
CA GLU A 218 11.46 9.85 -10.44
C GLU A 218 10.06 10.46 -10.74
N ILE A 219 9.98 11.78 -10.61
CA ILE A 219 8.79 12.60 -10.89
C ILE A 219 9.14 13.54 -12.03
N GLU A 220 8.21 13.74 -12.97
CA GLU A 220 8.37 14.69 -14.07
C GLU A 220 8.52 16.12 -13.54
N GLU A 221 9.49 16.88 -14.08
CA GLU A 221 9.89 18.19 -13.53
C GLU A 221 8.72 19.17 -13.44
N GLU A 222 7.86 19.20 -14.45
CA GLU A 222 6.66 20.05 -14.49
C GLU A 222 5.60 19.68 -13.45
N LYS A 223 5.74 18.54 -12.80
CA LYS A 223 4.84 18.05 -11.74
C LYS A 223 5.40 18.21 -10.34
N LEU A 224 6.59 18.79 -10.16
CA LEU A 224 7.17 19.04 -8.84
C LEU A 224 6.42 20.14 -8.08
N GLU A 225 5.90 21.15 -8.80
CA GLU A 225 5.14 22.26 -8.20
C GLU A 225 3.63 21.96 -8.19
N PHE A 226 3.24 20.91 -7.48
CA PHE A 226 1.85 20.43 -7.42
C PHE A 226 1.02 21.00 -6.26
N LEU A 227 1.58 21.86 -5.42
CA LEU A 227 0.80 22.46 -4.33
C LEU A 227 -0.20 23.47 -4.87
N PRO A 228 -1.46 23.45 -4.40
CA PRO A 228 -2.47 24.44 -4.75
C PRO A 228 -2.10 25.85 -4.28
N GLU A 229 -2.76 26.86 -4.84
CA GLU A 229 -2.77 28.22 -4.28
C GLU A 229 -3.43 28.21 -2.89
N ASN A 230 -3.06 29.15 -2.03
CA ASN A 230 -3.56 29.26 -0.65
C ASN A 230 -3.44 27.94 0.15
N PHE A 231 -2.31 27.24 -0.04
CA PHE A 231 -1.97 25.98 0.65
C PHE A 231 -1.26 26.25 1.97
N HIS A 232 -1.62 25.50 3.02
CA HIS A 232 -1.08 25.64 4.36
C HIS A 232 -0.71 24.29 4.98
N TRP A 233 0.48 24.22 5.57
CA TRP A 233 0.89 23.13 6.44
C TRP A 233 0.23 23.26 7.80
N VAL A 234 -0.24 22.13 8.35
CA VAL A 234 -0.85 22.09 9.68
C VAL A 234 -0.15 21.05 10.55
N ASP A 235 0.21 21.49 11.75
CA ASP A 235 0.79 20.66 12.81
C ASP A 235 -0.08 20.63 14.07
N LYS A 236 0.43 20.04 15.16
CA LYS A 236 -0.29 19.96 16.44
C LYS A 236 -0.60 21.34 17.05
N ASP A 237 0.25 22.34 16.80
CA ASP A 237 0.15 23.66 17.41
C ASP A 237 -0.79 24.58 16.62
N THR A 238 -0.82 24.44 15.29
CA THR A 238 -1.67 25.21 14.38
C THR A 238 -3.06 24.60 14.16
N ARG A 239 -3.22 23.30 14.36
CA ARG A 239 -4.51 22.59 14.19
C ARG A 239 -5.68 23.22 14.95
N PRO A 240 -5.57 23.64 16.24
CA PRO A 240 -6.69 24.27 16.93
C PRO A 240 -7.18 25.53 16.24
N PHE A 241 -6.29 26.32 15.65
CA PHE A 241 -6.66 27.53 14.89
C PHE A 241 -7.40 27.20 13.61
N VAL A 242 -6.95 26.15 12.89
CA VAL A 242 -7.64 25.67 11.68
C VAL A 242 -9.03 25.15 12.01
N MET A 243 -9.18 24.42 13.12
CA MET A 243 -10.48 23.93 13.59
C MET A 243 -11.43 25.07 13.97
N ALA A 244 -10.93 26.10 14.66
CA ALA A 244 -11.70 27.25 15.12
C ALA A 244 -11.98 28.28 14.00
N SER A 245 -11.22 28.29 12.91
CA SER A 245 -11.35 29.26 11.83
C SER A 245 -12.72 29.16 11.16
N LYS A 246 -13.30 30.33 10.86
CA LYS A 246 -14.57 30.45 10.12
C LYS A 246 -14.32 30.43 8.62
N GLY A 247 -15.38 30.20 7.86
CA GLY A 247 -15.34 30.19 6.40
C GLY A 247 -15.08 28.82 5.80
N GLN A 248 -15.25 28.76 4.50
CA GLN A 248 -15.06 27.56 3.69
C GLN A 248 -13.59 27.17 3.62
N LYS A 249 -13.30 25.89 3.69
CA LYS A 249 -11.93 25.35 3.63
C LYS A 249 -11.91 23.91 3.15
N ILE A 250 -10.74 23.46 2.70
CA ILE A 250 -10.45 22.07 2.37
C ILE A 250 -9.38 21.57 3.35
N ILE A 251 -9.60 20.44 4.02
CA ILE A 251 -8.64 19.84 4.95
C ILE A 251 -8.31 18.43 4.46
N LEU A 252 -7.05 18.21 4.10
CA LEU A 252 -6.49 16.88 3.89
C LEU A 252 -5.77 16.43 5.16
N THR A 253 -6.02 15.20 5.61
CA THR A 253 -5.36 14.71 6.82
C THR A 253 -5.28 13.18 6.87
N THR A 254 -4.33 12.65 7.63
CA THR A 254 -4.15 11.22 7.84
C THR A 254 -4.87 10.73 9.11
N SER A 255 -5.44 9.53 9.14
CA SER A 255 -5.37 8.45 8.19
C SER A 255 -6.58 8.43 7.23
N GLY A 256 -6.36 7.82 6.05
CA GLY A 256 -7.37 7.72 5.00
C GLY A 256 -8.61 6.87 5.35
N MET A 257 -8.51 6.02 6.39
CA MET A 257 -9.63 5.15 6.86
C MET A 257 -10.30 5.68 8.14
N LEU A 258 -9.86 6.83 8.68
CA LEU A 258 -10.39 7.49 9.89
C LEU A 258 -10.15 6.75 11.23
N ASP A 259 -9.28 5.75 11.27
CA ASP A 259 -9.07 4.94 12.49
C ASP A 259 -8.04 5.51 13.44
N HIS A 260 -7.08 6.28 12.95
CA HIS A 260 -5.98 6.86 13.72
C HIS A 260 -5.49 8.18 13.12
N GLY A 261 -4.46 8.76 13.73
CA GLY A 261 -3.84 9.99 13.26
C GLY A 261 -4.67 11.26 13.48
N PRO A 262 -4.21 12.38 12.94
CA PRO A 262 -4.86 13.68 13.13
C PRO A 262 -6.31 13.73 12.65
N ALA A 263 -6.70 12.92 11.66
CA ALA A 263 -8.08 12.86 11.16
C ALA A 263 -9.09 12.68 12.28
N ARG A 264 -8.78 11.84 13.29
CA ARG A 264 -9.68 11.61 14.43
C ARG A 264 -9.91 12.85 15.29
N LEU A 265 -8.97 13.77 15.34
CA LEU A 265 -9.08 15.00 16.15
C LEU A 265 -10.09 15.98 15.54
N TYR A 266 -10.19 16.02 14.21
CA TYR A 266 -11.17 16.85 13.49
C TYR A 266 -12.57 16.24 13.50
N LEU A 267 -12.63 14.92 13.52
CA LEU A 267 -13.82 14.16 13.14
C LEU A 267 -15.07 14.50 13.99
N PRO A 268 -15.01 14.66 15.35
CA PRO A 268 -16.20 14.99 16.11
C PRO A 268 -16.88 16.29 15.66
N SER A 269 -16.10 17.34 15.36
CA SER A 269 -16.61 18.63 14.90
C SER A 269 -17.02 18.64 13.42
N VAL A 270 -16.34 17.86 12.60
CA VAL A 270 -16.63 17.77 11.17
C VAL A 270 -17.89 16.95 10.93
N ILE A 271 -17.97 15.74 11.52
CA ILE A 271 -19.06 14.78 11.24
C ILE A 271 -20.43 15.28 11.76
N SER A 272 -20.43 16.04 12.84
CA SER A 272 -21.65 16.59 13.47
C SER A 272 -22.16 17.89 12.82
N ASN A 273 -21.52 18.36 11.75
CA ASN A 273 -21.82 19.64 11.14
C ASN A 273 -22.28 19.50 9.68
N GLU A 274 -23.48 19.95 9.38
CA GLU A 274 -24.07 19.89 8.03
C GLU A 274 -23.37 20.76 6.97
N ASN A 275 -22.55 21.72 7.42
CA ASN A 275 -21.75 22.57 6.53
C ASN A 275 -20.42 21.92 6.11
N TRP A 276 -20.27 20.62 6.37
CA TRP A 276 -19.11 19.83 5.95
C TRP A 276 -19.53 18.69 5.04
N ALA A 277 -18.61 18.34 4.16
CA ALA A 277 -18.61 17.07 3.45
C ALA A 277 -17.31 16.31 3.78
N ILE A 278 -17.42 14.99 3.94
CA ILE A 278 -16.31 14.06 4.10
C ILE A 278 -16.17 13.27 2.81
N PHE A 279 -15.00 13.33 2.17
CA PHE A 279 -14.75 12.63 0.92
C PHE A 279 -13.70 11.51 1.11
N LEU A 280 -14.14 10.27 1.13
CA LEU A 280 -13.29 9.10 1.27
C LEU A 280 -12.71 8.71 -0.09
N THR A 281 -11.41 8.91 -0.26
CA THR A 281 -10.68 8.73 -1.53
C THR A 281 -9.80 7.49 -1.57
N SER A 282 -9.80 6.71 -0.48
CA SER A 282 -9.02 5.48 -0.33
C SER A 282 -9.94 4.30 -0.06
N TYR A 283 -9.48 3.10 -0.39
CA TYR A 283 -10.13 1.88 0.09
C TYR A 283 -10.21 1.91 1.63
N CYS A 284 -11.36 1.56 2.15
CA CYS A 284 -11.59 1.39 3.59
C CYS A 284 -11.93 -0.08 3.87
N SER A 285 -11.14 -0.75 4.71
CA SER A 285 -11.38 -2.13 5.11
C SER A 285 -12.60 -2.24 6.03
N GLU A 286 -13.24 -3.41 6.07
CA GLU A 286 -14.56 -3.65 6.68
C GLU A 286 -14.73 -3.13 8.11
N GLU A 287 -13.71 -3.27 8.95
CA GLU A 287 -13.79 -2.87 10.37
C GLU A 287 -13.57 -1.35 10.60
N THR A 288 -13.18 -0.60 9.57
CA THR A 288 -12.79 0.80 9.71
C THR A 288 -13.98 1.74 9.82
N LEU A 289 -13.79 2.87 10.52
CA LEU A 289 -14.81 3.92 10.61
C LEU A 289 -15.17 4.49 9.23
N GLY A 290 -14.17 4.66 8.35
CA GLY A 290 -14.41 5.10 6.98
C GLY A 290 -15.36 4.17 6.23
N ARG A 291 -15.21 2.85 6.38
CA ARG A 291 -16.10 1.86 5.76
C ARG A 291 -17.52 1.95 6.30
N LYS A 292 -17.67 2.01 7.61
CA LYS A 292 -18.97 2.13 8.27
C LYS A 292 -19.72 3.40 7.86
N LEU A 293 -19.00 4.50 7.59
CA LEU A 293 -19.61 5.73 7.06
C LEU A 293 -20.06 5.56 5.61
N ILE A 294 -19.28 4.89 4.77
CA ILE A 294 -19.66 4.59 3.37
C ILE A 294 -20.92 3.72 3.33
N ASP A 295 -20.99 2.70 4.18
CA ASP A 295 -22.09 1.76 4.26
C ASP A 295 -23.33 2.33 4.99
N ASN A 296 -23.23 3.59 5.43
CA ASN A 296 -24.32 4.31 6.11
C ASN A 296 -24.83 3.61 7.39
N GLU A 297 -23.93 2.92 8.11
CA GLU A 297 -24.28 2.17 9.34
C GLU A 297 -24.78 3.06 10.48
N PHE A 298 -24.45 4.36 10.44
CA PHE A 298 -24.81 5.34 11.48
C PHE A 298 -25.98 6.24 11.10
N LYS A 299 -26.79 5.82 10.12
CA LYS A 299 -28.03 6.54 9.81
C LYS A 299 -28.93 6.55 11.04
N ASP A 300 -29.29 7.76 11.48
CA ASP A 300 -30.17 7.99 12.64
C ASP A 300 -29.64 7.43 13.97
N LYS A 301 -28.32 7.15 14.08
CA LYS A 301 -27.68 6.64 15.30
C LYS A 301 -26.52 7.53 15.70
N ALA A 302 -26.31 7.64 17.00
CA ALA A 302 -25.09 8.25 17.53
C ALA A 302 -23.88 7.32 17.33
N ILE A 303 -22.74 7.91 17.09
CA ILE A 303 -21.44 7.25 17.00
C ILE A 303 -20.53 7.82 18.08
N GLU A 304 -19.80 6.97 18.78
CA GLU A 304 -18.79 7.40 19.74
C GLU A 304 -17.44 7.64 19.04
N ILE A 305 -16.95 8.86 19.09
CA ILE A 305 -15.62 9.24 18.56
C ILE A 305 -14.88 9.96 19.66
N MET A 306 -13.74 9.40 20.11
CA MET A 306 -12.88 9.96 21.16
C MET A 306 -13.65 10.29 22.46
N GLY A 307 -14.60 9.42 22.86
CA GLY A 307 -15.41 9.60 24.06
C GLY A 307 -16.54 10.62 23.93
N GLN A 308 -16.85 11.09 22.72
CA GLN A 308 -17.96 11.96 22.42
C GLN A 308 -19.02 11.24 21.57
N GLU A 309 -20.26 11.29 21.99
CA GLU A 309 -21.37 10.82 21.16
C GLU A 309 -21.77 11.93 20.17
N VAL A 310 -21.72 11.62 18.89
CA VAL A 310 -22.06 12.55 17.81
C VAL A 310 -22.96 11.89 16.77
N TYR A 311 -23.81 12.67 16.12
CA TYR A 311 -24.63 12.22 14.99
C TYR A 311 -23.98 12.65 13.68
N VAL A 312 -24.10 11.81 12.65
CA VAL A 312 -23.60 12.10 11.31
C VAL A 312 -24.52 13.10 10.62
N LYS A 313 -24.09 14.35 10.49
CA LYS A 313 -24.76 15.44 9.77
C LYS A 313 -24.00 15.88 8.51
N ALA A 314 -22.70 15.64 8.47
CA ALA A 314 -21.89 15.90 7.29
C ALA A 314 -22.32 15.01 6.12
N GLN A 315 -22.22 15.52 4.91
CA GLN A 315 -22.41 14.72 3.71
C GLN A 315 -21.23 13.75 3.52
N ILE A 316 -21.50 12.49 3.23
CA ILE A 316 -20.49 11.46 3.02
C ILE A 316 -20.38 11.14 1.54
N TYR A 317 -19.18 11.28 0.99
CA TYR A 317 -18.82 10.92 -0.38
C TYR A 317 -17.71 9.87 -0.37
N SER A 318 -17.71 9.03 -1.40
CA SER A 318 -16.63 8.07 -1.63
C SER A 318 -16.39 7.87 -3.12
N THR A 319 -15.17 7.52 -3.48
CA THR A 319 -14.80 7.19 -4.86
C THR A 319 -13.72 6.13 -4.91
N SER A 320 -13.77 5.27 -5.94
CA SER A 320 -12.69 4.33 -6.30
C SER A 320 -11.77 4.86 -7.41
N GLN A 321 -11.98 6.08 -7.88
CA GLN A 321 -11.23 6.73 -8.96
C GLN A 321 -9.72 6.74 -8.72
N PHE A 322 -9.32 6.96 -7.47
CA PHE A 322 -7.93 7.09 -7.06
C PHE A 322 -7.28 5.78 -6.61
N SER A 323 -7.90 4.64 -6.87
CA SER A 323 -7.23 3.39 -6.56
C SER A 323 -5.85 3.35 -7.23
N SER A 324 -4.83 3.11 -6.44
CA SER A 324 -3.47 2.88 -6.93
C SER A 324 -3.21 1.43 -7.37
N HIS A 325 -4.25 0.59 -7.34
CA HIS A 325 -4.23 -0.78 -7.84
C HIS A 325 -5.01 -0.91 -9.14
N ALA A 326 -4.51 -1.74 -10.04
CA ALA A 326 -5.16 -2.07 -11.29
C ALA A 326 -6.48 -2.83 -11.06
N LYS A 327 -7.40 -2.67 -11.99
CA LYS A 327 -8.66 -3.43 -12.04
C LYS A 327 -8.44 -4.78 -12.73
N ALA A 328 -9.44 -5.64 -12.66
CA ALA A 328 -9.36 -7.00 -13.21
C ALA A 328 -8.99 -7.03 -14.70
N ASP A 329 -9.58 -6.17 -15.50
CA ASP A 329 -9.28 -6.04 -16.94
C ASP A 329 -7.85 -5.54 -17.20
N GLU A 330 -7.35 -4.58 -16.44
CA GLU A 330 -5.96 -4.09 -16.53
C GLU A 330 -4.94 -5.15 -16.11
N LEU A 331 -5.25 -5.94 -15.07
CA LEU A 331 -4.41 -7.07 -14.63
C LEU A 331 -4.39 -8.20 -15.67
N LEU A 332 -5.54 -8.52 -16.28
CA LEU A 332 -5.63 -9.50 -17.35
C LEU A 332 -4.86 -9.03 -18.59
N GLU A 333 -4.96 -7.74 -18.96
CA GLU A 333 -4.18 -7.16 -20.05
C GLU A 333 -2.67 -7.31 -19.82
N LEU A 334 -2.18 -7.03 -18.61
CA LEU A 334 -0.78 -7.25 -18.26
C LEU A 334 -0.38 -8.72 -18.44
N LEU A 335 -1.18 -9.65 -17.92
CA LEU A 335 -0.90 -11.08 -18.02
C LEU A 335 -0.94 -11.58 -19.46
N PHE A 336 -1.85 -11.08 -20.28
CA PHE A 336 -2.01 -11.45 -21.69
C PHE A 336 -0.78 -11.10 -22.55
N ARG A 337 0.04 -10.14 -22.14
CA ARG A 337 1.29 -9.78 -22.84
C ARG A 337 2.33 -10.89 -22.80
N PHE A 338 2.33 -11.74 -21.77
CA PHE A 338 3.27 -12.86 -21.64
C PHE A 338 2.91 -14.01 -22.57
N LYS A 339 3.80 -14.35 -23.51
CA LYS A 339 3.57 -15.39 -24.55
C LYS A 339 3.65 -16.81 -24.02
N ASN A 340 4.30 -17.03 -22.89
CA ASN A 340 4.59 -18.38 -22.38
C ASN A 340 4.44 -18.43 -20.84
N LEU A 341 3.21 -18.20 -20.37
CA LEU A 341 2.89 -18.31 -18.94
C LEU A 341 2.85 -19.78 -18.50
N LYS A 342 3.74 -20.13 -17.58
CA LYS A 342 3.79 -21.47 -16.97
C LYS A 342 2.87 -21.54 -15.76
N LEU A 343 2.95 -20.52 -14.91
CA LEU A 343 2.23 -20.45 -13.65
C LEU A 343 1.84 -19.00 -13.36
N VAL A 344 0.59 -18.78 -12.96
CA VAL A 344 0.12 -17.52 -12.37
C VAL A 344 -0.24 -17.79 -10.92
N LEU A 345 0.39 -17.04 -10.02
CA LEU A 345 0.15 -17.05 -8.58
C LEU A 345 -0.57 -15.77 -8.20
N VAL A 346 -1.84 -15.89 -7.88
CA VAL A 346 -2.67 -14.76 -7.45
C VAL A 346 -2.42 -14.48 -5.97
N ASN A 347 -2.05 -13.24 -5.66
CA ASN A 347 -1.70 -12.78 -4.31
C ASN A 347 -2.32 -11.40 -4.04
N HIS A 348 -2.14 -10.88 -2.82
CA HIS A 348 -2.49 -9.52 -2.42
C HIS A 348 -3.93 -9.12 -2.81
N GLY A 349 -4.85 -9.40 -1.91
CA GLY A 349 -6.28 -9.10 -2.05
C GLY A 349 -7.09 -9.85 -0.99
N GLU A 350 -8.36 -9.54 -0.90
CA GLU A 350 -9.28 -10.31 -0.07
C GLU A 350 -9.44 -11.72 -0.62
N LYS A 351 -9.64 -12.69 0.27
CA LYS A 351 -9.64 -14.11 -0.11
C LYS A 351 -10.62 -14.46 -1.22
N GLU A 352 -11.81 -13.87 -1.17
CA GLU A 352 -12.84 -14.12 -2.21
C GLU A 352 -12.51 -13.39 -3.51
N THR A 353 -11.96 -12.18 -3.46
CA THR A 353 -11.48 -11.45 -4.63
C THR A 353 -10.33 -12.20 -5.33
N MET A 354 -9.35 -12.71 -4.57
CA MET A 354 -8.27 -13.55 -5.11
C MET A 354 -8.81 -14.77 -5.87
N LYS A 355 -9.81 -15.47 -5.30
CA LYS A 355 -10.43 -16.64 -5.95
C LYS A 355 -11.17 -16.27 -7.23
N LYS A 356 -11.95 -15.18 -7.20
CA LYS A 356 -12.67 -14.68 -8.38
C LYS A 356 -11.70 -14.30 -9.50
N PHE A 357 -10.59 -13.64 -9.16
CA PHE A 357 -9.58 -13.27 -10.12
C PHE A 357 -8.86 -14.49 -10.70
N ALA A 358 -8.49 -15.47 -9.86
CA ALA A 358 -7.90 -16.72 -10.32
C ALA A 358 -8.80 -17.44 -11.34
N LEU A 359 -10.11 -17.53 -11.09
CA LEU A 359 -11.08 -18.09 -12.04
C LEU A 359 -11.15 -17.28 -13.36
N ARG A 360 -11.03 -15.96 -13.32
CA ARG A 360 -10.96 -15.12 -14.54
C ARG A 360 -9.70 -15.46 -15.35
N VAL A 361 -8.56 -15.61 -14.69
CA VAL A 361 -7.28 -15.97 -15.34
C VAL A 361 -7.36 -17.39 -15.94
N GLU A 362 -7.94 -18.36 -15.22
CA GLU A 362 -8.18 -19.74 -15.72
C GLU A 362 -9.07 -19.74 -16.95
N ASN A 363 -10.20 -19.03 -16.90
CA ASN A 363 -11.16 -18.94 -18.02
C ASN A 363 -10.57 -18.26 -19.27
N ALA A 364 -9.62 -17.35 -19.08
CA ALA A 364 -8.89 -16.72 -20.19
C ALA A 364 -7.91 -17.66 -20.90
N ASN A 365 -7.57 -18.79 -20.30
CA ASN A 365 -6.81 -19.93 -20.86
C ASN A 365 -5.46 -19.57 -21.52
N PHE A 366 -4.75 -18.58 -20.96
CA PHE A 366 -3.41 -18.18 -21.45
C PHE A 366 -2.27 -18.64 -20.52
N ALA A 367 -2.57 -19.16 -19.34
CA ALA A 367 -1.61 -19.73 -18.41
C ALA A 367 -1.78 -21.25 -18.31
N LYS A 368 -0.66 -22.00 -18.19
CA LYS A 368 -0.74 -23.47 -18.01
C LYS A 368 -1.32 -23.86 -16.65
N ARG A 369 -1.17 -22.99 -15.66
CA ARG A 369 -1.61 -23.22 -14.29
C ARG A 369 -1.88 -21.90 -13.58
N VAL A 370 -2.94 -21.88 -12.77
CA VAL A 370 -3.30 -20.74 -11.91
C VAL A 370 -3.45 -21.24 -10.48
N GLU A 371 -2.95 -20.52 -9.51
CA GLU A 371 -3.11 -20.82 -8.08
C GLU A 371 -3.27 -19.54 -7.27
N VAL A 372 -4.02 -19.64 -6.17
CA VAL A 372 -4.14 -18.58 -5.18
C VAL A 372 -3.10 -18.78 -4.08
N LEU A 373 -2.26 -17.77 -3.84
CA LEU A 373 -1.34 -17.76 -2.71
C LEU A 373 -2.12 -17.50 -1.41
N GLY A 374 -2.16 -18.49 -0.55
CA GLY A 374 -2.81 -18.41 0.76
C GLY A 374 -1.96 -19.09 1.84
N GLU A 375 -2.61 -19.60 2.90
CA GLU A 375 -1.96 -20.37 3.98
C GLU A 375 -1.14 -21.60 3.50
N TYR A 376 -1.22 -21.91 2.22
CA TYR A 376 -0.59 -23.03 1.52
C TYR A 376 0.74 -22.70 0.83
N THR A 377 1.43 -21.61 1.20
CA THR A 377 2.79 -21.28 0.70
C THR A 377 3.75 -22.48 0.81
N VAL A 378 3.46 -23.44 1.66
CA VAL A 378 4.20 -24.71 1.77
C VAL A 378 3.98 -25.64 0.55
N LYS A 379 2.87 -25.55 -0.18
CA LYS A 379 2.64 -26.37 -1.38
C LYS A 379 3.48 -25.93 -2.58
N LEU A 380 3.85 -24.65 -2.67
CA LEU A 380 4.78 -24.15 -3.69
C LEU A 380 6.15 -24.82 -3.60
N ALA A 381 6.57 -25.19 -2.40
CA ALA A 381 7.79 -25.99 -2.19
C ALA A 381 7.79 -27.32 -2.93
N HIS A 382 6.63 -27.92 -3.17
CA HIS A 382 6.51 -29.19 -3.91
C HIS A 382 6.68 -29.04 -5.43
N TYR A 383 6.61 -27.83 -5.98
CA TYR A 383 6.61 -27.57 -7.41
C TYR A 383 7.92 -27.03 -7.98
N GLY A 384 9.04 -27.27 -7.30
CA GLY A 384 10.35 -26.89 -7.82
C GLY A 384 10.84 -25.52 -7.39
N PHE A 385 10.00 -24.66 -6.84
CA PHE A 385 10.41 -23.34 -6.30
C PHE A 385 11.50 -23.47 -5.22
N VAL A 386 11.47 -24.54 -4.46
CA VAL A 386 12.45 -24.79 -3.40
C VAL A 386 13.76 -25.35 -3.94
N LYS A 387 13.73 -26.00 -5.11
CA LYS A 387 14.95 -26.34 -5.84
C LYS A 387 15.77 -25.10 -6.20
N ILE A 388 15.08 -23.97 -6.38
CA ILE A 388 15.63 -22.66 -6.78
C ILE A 388 16.39 -21.96 -5.64
N MET A 389 15.95 -22.13 -4.41
CA MET A 389 16.57 -21.47 -3.24
C MET A 389 17.80 -22.23 -2.70
N GLY A 390 18.25 -23.26 -3.42
CA GLY A 390 19.44 -24.04 -3.13
C GLY A 390 19.18 -25.23 -2.18
N ALA A 391 20.04 -26.24 -2.28
CA ALA A 391 19.97 -27.49 -1.52
C ALA A 391 19.81 -27.29 0.00
N LYS A 392 20.37 -26.19 0.54
CA LYS A 392 20.31 -25.86 1.96
C LYS A 392 18.89 -25.48 2.43
N LEU A 393 18.16 -24.68 1.65
CA LEU A 393 16.80 -24.28 2.00
C LEU A 393 15.81 -25.45 1.78
N TYR A 394 16.01 -26.22 0.70
CA TYR A 394 15.27 -27.46 0.46
C TYR A 394 15.42 -28.44 1.62
N THR A 395 16.65 -28.64 2.12
CA THR A 395 16.93 -29.49 3.27
C THR A 395 16.30 -28.96 4.56
N MET A 396 16.31 -27.64 4.78
CA MET A 396 15.64 -27.04 5.95
C MET A 396 14.11 -27.20 5.91
N ILE A 397 13.49 -27.06 4.76
CA ILE A 397 12.03 -27.23 4.60
C ILE A 397 11.66 -28.70 4.70
N LYS A 398 12.42 -29.59 4.08
CA LYS A 398 12.23 -31.04 4.18
C LYS A 398 12.37 -31.50 5.63
N ASN A 399 13.41 -31.06 6.34
CA ASN A 399 13.64 -31.39 7.74
C ASN A 399 12.55 -30.84 8.68
N LYS A 400 11.93 -29.67 8.36
CA LYS A 400 10.75 -29.18 9.11
C LYS A 400 9.49 -30.02 8.84
N GLN A 401 9.34 -30.61 7.67
CA GLN A 401 8.21 -31.49 7.36
C GLN A 401 8.38 -32.89 7.94
N GLU A 402 9.65 -33.35 8.07
CA GLU A 402 9.99 -34.66 8.64
C GLU A 402 10.15 -34.65 10.16
N GLN A 403 10.15 -33.46 10.83
CA GLN A 403 10.09 -33.40 12.30
C GLN A 403 8.72 -33.91 12.78
N PRO A 404 8.70 -35.04 13.49
CA PRO A 404 7.48 -35.79 13.71
C PRO A 404 6.54 -35.06 14.67
N LYS A 405 5.24 -35.33 14.49
CA LYS A 405 4.10 -35.01 15.37
C LYS A 405 4.35 -35.13 16.90
N LYS A 406 5.56 -35.50 17.33
CA LYS A 406 5.96 -35.63 18.74
C LYS A 406 6.12 -34.29 19.47
N GLU A 407 6.59 -33.21 18.81
CA GLU A 407 6.73 -31.92 19.52
C GLU A 407 5.41 -31.17 19.69
N LYS A 408 4.48 -31.30 18.71
CA LYS A 408 3.13 -30.74 18.90
C LYS A 408 2.37 -31.38 20.04
N LYS A 409 2.55 -32.70 20.25
CA LYS A 409 1.96 -33.41 21.40
C LYS A 409 2.61 -32.99 22.75
N LYS A 410 3.91 -32.65 22.77
CA LYS A 410 4.58 -32.16 23.98
C LYS A 410 4.15 -30.74 24.35
N LYS A 411 4.02 -29.83 23.36
CA LYS A 411 3.49 -28.46 23.57
C LYS A 411 2.01 -28.46 24.02
N LEU A 412 1.17 -29.26 23.38
CA LEU A 412 -0.24 -29.42 23.83
C LEU A 412 -0.34 -30.01 25.26
N ARG A 413 0.48 -30.98 25.60
CA ARG A 413 0.50 -31.51 26.97
C ARG A 413 1.00 -30.51 28.00
N MET A 414 1.93 -29.63 27.68
CA MET A 414 2.37 -28.53 28.54
C MET A 414 1.31 -27.45 28.74
N ILE A 415 0.55 -27.12 27.67
CA ILE A 415 -0.56 -26.15 27.74
C ILE A 415 -1.74 -26.71 28.52
N CYS A 416 -2.07 -27.99 28.37
CA CYS A 416 -3.10 -28.64 29.19
C CYS A 416 -2.69 -28.82 30.67
N ARG A 417 -1.40 -29.03 30.99
CA ARG A 417 -0.94 -29.08 32.39
C ARG A 417 -0.94 -27.72 33.08
N ARG A 418 -0.73 -26.61 32.35
CA ARG A 418 -0.82 -25.26 32.95
C ARG A 418 -2.27 -24.78 33.19
N LYS A 419 -3.27 -25.34 32.51
CA LYS A 419 -4.68 -25.01 32.77
C LYS A 419 -5.27 -25.73 34.02
N ASN A 420 -4.68 -26.83 34.44
CA ASN A 420 -5.15 -27.56 35.62
C ASN A 420 -4.43 -27.16 36.92
N SER A 421 -3.54 -26.17 36.92
CA SER A 421 -2.89 -25.64 38.11
C SER A 421 -3.47 -24.32 38.64
N PHE A 422 -4.59 -23.83 38.01
CA PHE A 422 -5.31 -22.62 38.46
C PHE A 422 -6.72 -22.90 39.00
N SER A 423 -7.00 -24.15 39.34
CA SER A 423 -8.21 -24.54 40.09
C SER A 423 -7.82 -25.45 41.24
N ARG A 424 -7.21 -24.84 42.23
CA ARG A 424 -7.23 -25.28 43.67
C ARG A 424 -6.88 -24.08 44.50
#